data_697e72dd57035ae6cb537984b786bb27
#
_entry.id   697e72dd57035ae6cb537984b786bb27
#
_cell.length_a   1.000
_cell.length_b   1.000
_cell.length_c   1.000
_cell.angle_alpha   90.00
_cell.angle_beta   90.00
_cell.angle_gamma   90.00
#
_symmetry.space_group_name_H-M   'P 1'
#
loop_
_entity.id
_entity.type
_entity.pdbx_description
1 polymer ?
#
loop_
_entity_poly.entity_id
_entity_poly.type
_entity_poly.pdbx_seq_one_letter_code
_entity_poly.pdbx_strand_id
1 'polypeptide(L)'
;QLILASRTDTGVHALGNVAVFDTDFPMPAERFATALNAYLPPDIRIQAADEVALNWHPRKQHCEKTYEYRIWNGRIMNPLLRNSAAHCYVPLNLAAMRAALPALIGEHDFAAFCASGSAAAHTVRRIYRAELTAECETAGAYAGLITFRITGSGFLYHMVRILAGTLLEIGSGKKDAAAFRKALRSRARRDTGPVAPAAGLILREIRYLPVPDRYVADNEDWRYELSQEDLASTGVSRLTVEHCRPDDYAGLMTRLLHESHRDGARCILLRDREDSARLALGQRYGFYEIWENTNPESRNDFPYLAAEAESSAT
;
A
#
# COMPACT_ATOMS: atom_id res chain seq x y z
N GLN A 1 -22.00 0.63 10.02
CA GLN A 1 -21.08 -0.37 9.47
C GLN A 1 -19.65 -0.04 9.91
N LEU A 2 -18.84 -1.06 10.34
CA LEU A 2 -17.44 -0.87 10.69
C LEU A 2 -16.55 -1.15 9.48
N ILE A 3 -15.69 -0.19 9.12
CA ILE A 3 -14.74 -0.29 8.00
C ILE A 3 -13.31 -0.18 8.54
N LEU A 4 -12.48 -1.19 8.29
CA LEU A 4 -11.08 -1.22 8.70
C LEU A 4 -10.16 -0.76 7.57
N ALA A 5 -9.12 -0.01 7.91
CA ALA A 5 -8.07 0.43 6.97
C ALA A 5 -7.21 -0.72 6.48
N SER A 6 -6.95 -1.70 7.33
CA SER A 6 -6.13 -2.86 6.99
C SER A 6 -6.73 -4.13 7.61
N ARG A 7 -6.85 -5.18 6.80
CA ARG A 7 -7.11 -6.52 7.33
C ARG A 7 -5.78 -7.13 7.76
N THR A 8 -5.76 -7.72 8.92
CA THR A 8 -4.62 -8.52 9.43
C THR A 8 -5.01 -9.98 9.50
N ASP A 9 -4.07 -10.87 9.20
CA ASP A 9 -4.29 -12.32 9.31
C ASP A 9 -4.42 -12.72 10.78
N THR A 10 -5.00 -13.88 11.03
CA THR A 10 -5.04 -14.48 12.38
C THR A 10 -3.62 -14.61 12.94
N GLY A 11 -3.41 -14.10 14.15
CA GLY A 11 -2.12 -14.08 14.83
C GLY A 11 -1.18 -12.93 14.45
N VAL A 12 -1.61 -12.02 13.57
CA VAL A 12 -0.91 -10.77 13.27
C VAL A 12 -1.37 -9.70 14.25
N HIS A 13 -0.43 -8.90 14.71
CA HIS A 13 -0.67 -7.79 15.63
C HIS A 13 -0.81 -6.45 14.92
N ALA A 14 -1.44 -5.49 15.59
CA ALA A 14 -1.50 -4.11 15.13
C ALA A 14 -1.33 -3.14 16.31
N LEU A 15 -0.45 -2.17 16.17
CA LEU A 15 -0.31 -1.05 17.11
C LEU A 15 -1.11 0.17 16.66
N GLY A 16 -1.33 0.32 15.36
CA GLY A 16 -1.97 1.49 14.77
C GLY A 16 -2.87 1.13 13.59
N ASN A 17 -3.84 0.22 13.78
CA ASN A 17 -4.89 0.04 12.78
C ASN A 17 -5.97 1.12 12.94
N VAL A 18 -6.65 1.46 11.87
CA VAL A 18 -7.70 2.47 11.86
C VAL A 18 -9.02 1.85 11.45
N ALA A 19 -10.07 2.25 12.14
CA ALA A 19 -11.45 1.84 11.88
C ALA A 19 -12.34 3.06 11.81
N VAL A 20 -13.33 3.07 10.91
CA VAL A 20 -14.36 4.11 10.83
C VAL A 20 -15.75 3.49 10.93
N PHE A 21 -16.65 4.18 11.58
CA PHE A 21 -18.06 3.86 11.67
C PHE A 21 -18.89 5.13 11.82
N ASP A 22 -20.15 5.06 11.39
CA ASP A 22 -21.10 6.14 11.55
C ASP A 22 -21.89 5.96 12.84
N THR A 23 -22.20 7.06 13.53
CA THR A 23 -23.00 7.04 14.76
C THR A 23 -23.77 8.36 14.92
N ASP A 24 -25.01 8.27 15.42
CA ASP A 24 -25.83 9.41 15.83
C ASP A 24 -25.74 9.65 17.35
N PHE A 25 -24.87 8.93 18.03
CA PHE A 25 -24.77 9.03 19.48
C PHE A 25 -24.10 10.36 19.90
N PRO A 26 -24.75 11.20 20.72
CA PRO A 26 -24.30 12.56 21.04
C PRO A 26 -23.17 12.56 22.08
N MET A 27 -22.05 11.97 21.75
CA MET A 27 -20.85 11.89 22.58
C MET A 27 -19.66 12.49 21.84
N PRO A 28 -18.84 13.35 22.48
CA PRO A 28 -17.61 13.87 21.87
C PRO A 28 -16.69 12.73 21.42
N ALA A 29 -16.04 12.91 20.27
CA ALA A 29 -15.23 11.85 19.63
C ALA A 29 -14.14 11.28 20.56
N GLU A 30 -13.47 12.14 21.31
CA GLU A 30 -12.40 11.75 22.24
C GLU A 30 -12.85 10.82 23.36
N ARG A 31 -14.15 10.81 23.69
CA ARG A 31 -14.72 9.92 24.72
C ARG A 31 -15.01 8.50 24.22
N PHE A 32 -15.12 8.32 22.89
CA PHE A 32 -15.40 6.98 22.33
C PHE A 32 -14.32 5.97 22.68
N ALA A 33 -13.04 6.35 22.70
CA ALA A 33 -11.96 5.45 23.07
C ALA A 33 -12.17 4.87 24.48
N THR A 34 -12.46 5.70 25.48
CA THR A 34 -12.72 5.27 26.85
C THR A 34 -13.99 4.42 26.95
N ALA A 35 -15.07 4.86 26.33
CA ALA A 35 -16.36 4.17 26.37
C ALA A 35 -16.29 2.79 25.74
N LEU A 36 -15.70 2.64 24.57
CA LEU A 36 -15.58 1.37 23.87
C LEU A 36 -14.61 0.42 24.59
N ASN A 37 -13.51 0.93 25.16
CA ASN A 37 -12.54 0.11 25.89
C ASN A 37 -13.11 -0.55 27.16
N ALA A 38 -14.22 -0.05 27.68
CA ALA A 38 -14.93 -0.70 28.81
C ALA A 38 -15.57 -2.04 28.41
N TYR A 39 -15.89 -2.22 27.13
CA TYR A 39 -16.56 -3.40 26.61
C TYR A 39 -15.65 -4.32 25.76
N LEU A 40 -14.51 -3.81 25.33
CA LEU A 40 -13.58 -4.57 24.49
C LEU A 40 -12.76 -5.58 25.31
N PRO A 41 -12.45 -6.76 24.74
CA PRO A 41 -11.59 -7.75 25.38
C PRO A 41 -10.19 -7.18 25.64
N PRO A 42 -9.39 -7.77 26.55
CA PRO A 42 -8.11 -7.21 26.98
C PRO A 42 -7.05 -7.10 25.88
N ASP A 43 -7.18 -7.82 24.80
CA ASP A 43 -6.29 -7.84 23.64
C ASP A 43 -6.64 -6.78 22.56
N ILE A 44 -7.74 -6.05 22.74
CA ILE A 44 -8.14 -4.94 21.87
C ILE A 44 -8.25 -3.64 22.68
N ARG A 45 -7.53 -2.60 22.25
CA ARG A 45 -7.58 -1.29 22.88
C ARG A 45 -7.58 -0.17 21.83
N ILE A 46 -8.56 0.73 21.95
CA ILE A 46 -8.64 1.95 21.16
C ILE A 46 -7.79 3.01 21.84
N GLN A 47 -6.88 3.61 21.11
CA GLN A 47 -5.94 4.61 21.63
C GLN A 47 -6.50 6.03 21.53
N ALA A 48 -7.19 6.32 20.42
CA ALA A 48 -7.80 7.61 20.14
C ALA A 48 -9.03 7.45 19.24
N ALA A 49 -9.89 8.44 19.21
CA ALA A 49 -11.01 8.56 18.30
C ALA A 49 -11.19 10.03 17.91
N ASP A 50 -11.37 10.28 16.62
CA ASP A 50 -11.54 11.61 16.05
C ASP A 50 -12.72 11.59 15.06
N GLU A 51 -13.34 12.76 14.85
CA GLU A 51 -14.34 12.93 13.81
C GLU A 51 -13.69 13.11 12.45
N VAL A 52 -14.30 12.52 11.44
CA VAL A 52 -13.89 12.64 10.04
C VAL A 52 -15.10 12.95 9.17
N ALA A 53 -14.88 13.44 7.95
CA ALA A 53 -15.94 13.72 7.01
C ALA A 53 -16.77 12.44 6.71
N LEU A 54 -18.07 12.56 6.47
CA LEU A 54 -18.98 11.42 6.23
C LEU A 54 -18.58 10.55 5.03
N ASN A 55 -17.93 11.13 4.05
CA ASN A 55 -17.41 10.42 2.87
C ASN A 55 -15.99 9.87 3.07
N TRP A 56 -15.36 10.12 4.23
CA TRP A 56 -14.03 9.62 4.51
C TRP A 56 -13.98 8.10 4.56
N HIS A 57 -13.00 7.51 3.89
CA HIS A 57 -12.87 6.05 3.84
C HIS A 57 -11.42 5.64 4.10
N PRO A 58 -11.13 4.82 5.14
CA PRO A 58 -9.77 4.59 5.64
C PRO A 58 -8.83 3.87 4.64
N ARG A 59 -9.36 3.27 3.57
CA ARG A 59 -8.57 2.59 2.52
C ARG A 59 -8.41 3.42 1.25
N LYS A 60 -9.18 4.53 1.12
CA LYS A 60 -9.15 5.38 -0.07
C LYS A 60 -8.28 6.61 0.12
N GLN A 61 -7.86 6.89 1.35
CA GLN A 61 -7.00 8.03 1.65
C GLN A 61 -5.55 7.75 1.25
N HIS A 62 -4.85 8.82 0.84
CA HIS A 62 -3.41 8.75 0.63
C HIS A 62 -2.73 8.44 1.96
N CYS A 63 -2.05 7.32 2.03
CA CYS A 63 -1.41 6.87 3.25
C CYS A 63 -0.16 6.04 3.00
N GLU A 64 0.68 6.03 4.01
CA GLU A 64 1.79 5.09 4.12
C GLU A 64 1.47 4.08 5.22
N LYS A 65 1.77 2.82 4.95
CA LYS A 65 1.64 1.74 5.94
C LYS A 65 3.01 1.23 6.30
N THR A 66 3.27 1.15 7.60
CA THR A 66 4.51 0.60 8.13
C THR A 66 4.21 -0.72 8.84
N TYR A 67 4.88 -1.76 8.39
CA TYR A 67 4.90 -3.05 9.04
C TYR A 67 6.26 -3.32 9.68
N GLU A 68 6.23 -4.05 10.77
CA GLU A 68 7.39 -4.55 11.50
C GLU A 68 7.29 -6.06 11.59
N TYR A 69 8.36 -6.76 11.23
CA TYR A 69 8.45 -8.19 11.39
C TYR A 69 9.58 -8.53 12.36
N ARG A 70 9.23 -9.12 13.51
CA ARG A 70 10.17 -9.47 14.57
C ARG A 70 10.62 -10.91 14.45
N ILE A 71 11.91 -11.12 14.56
CA ILE A 71 12.55 -12.43 14.51
C ILE A 71 13.39 -12.58 15.79
N TRP A 72 13.08 -13.60 16.56
CA TRP A 72 13.94 -14.02 17.64
C TRP A 72 15.00 -15.00 17.09
N ASN A 73 16.24 -14.53 16.99
CA ASN A 73 17.34 -15.34 16.49
C ASN A 73 18.18 -15.86 17.67
N GLY A 74 17.73 -16.92 18.26
CA GLY A 74 18.34 -17.56 19.40
C GLY A 74 18.11 -19.07 19.40
N ARG A 75 18.97 -19.81 20.06
CA ARG A 75 18.85 -21.28 20.14
C ARG A 75 17.54 -21.72 20.81
N ILE A 76 17.11 -21.00 21.83
CA ILE A 76 15.89 -21.25 22.62
C ILE A 76 14.97 -20.06 22.45
N MET A 77 13.69 -20.33 22.24
CA MET A 77 12.67 -19.27 22.15
C MET A 77 12.55 -18.51 23.47
N ASN A 78 12.55 -17.17 23.40
CA ASN A 78 12.26 -16.34 24.54
C ASN A 78 10.74 -16.39 24.85
N PRO A 79 10.33 -16.89 26.04
CA PRO A 79 8.91 -17.04 26.36
C PRO A 79 8.12 -15.73 26.30
N LEU A 80 8.74 -14.57 26.59
CA LEU A 80 8.11 -13.27 26.54
C LEU A 80 7.76 -12.85 25.11
N LEU A 81 8.49 -13.37 24.12
CA LEU A 81 8.32 -13.05 22.70
C LEU A 81 7.53 -14.10 21.92
N ARG A 82 7.07 -15.19 22.57
CA ARG A 82 6.42 -16.34 21.90
C ARG A 82 5.25 -15.97 21.00
N ASN A 83 4.52 -14.90 21.33
CA ASN A 83 3.36 -14.45 20.56
C ASN A 83 3.65 -13.20 19.73
N SER A 84 4.84 -12.61 19.82
CA SER A 84 5.18 -11.32 19.17
C SER A 84 6.47 -11.35 18.35
N ALA A 85 7.08 -12.52 18.16
CA ALA A 85 8.23 -12.72 17.28
C ALA A 85 8.21 -14.12 16.67
N ALA A 86 8.75 -14.25 15.47
CA ALA A 86 9.01 -15.54 14.85
C ALA A 86 10.33 -16.11 15.36
N HIS A 87 10.36 -17.37 15.77
CA HIS A 87 11.58 -18.02 16.23
C HIS A 87 12.42 -18.55 15.05
N CYS A 88 13.69 -18.18 15.02
CA CYS A 88 14.70 -18.71 14.09
C CYS A 88 15.90 -19.17 14.90
N TYR A 89 16.11 -20.48 15.03
CA TYR A 89 17.24 -21.06 15.78
C TYR A 89 18.54 -21.14 14.97
N VAL A 90 18.44 -20.99 13.64
CA VAL A 90 19.61 -20.98 12.75
C VAL A 90 20.28 -19.59 12.82
N PRO A 91 21.61 -19.52 12.99
CA PRO A 91 22.32 -18.25 12.94
C PRO A 91 22.06 -17.52 11.62
N LEU A 92 21.78 -16.23 11.67
CA LEU A 92 21.45 -15.41 10.52
C LEU A 92 22.61 -14.44 10.18
N ASN A 93 22.96 -14.38 8.91
CA ASN A 93 23.90 -13.39 8.37
C ASN A 93 23.18 -12.05 8.13
N LEU A 94 23.25 -11.15 9.11
CA LEU A 94 22.60 -9.84 9.04
C LEU A 94 23.16 -8.94 7.93
N ALA A 95 24.45 -9.10 7.60
CA ALA A 95 25.06 -8.33 6.51
C ALA A 95 24.45 -8.70 5.15
N ALA A 96 24.28 -10.00 4.88
CA ALA A 96 23.63 -10.47 3.67
C ALA A 96 22.15 -10.04 3.60
N MET A 97 21.44 -10.11 4.74
CA MET A 97 20.05 -9.64 4.83
C MET A 97 19.93 -8.14 4.51
N ARG A 98 20.77 -7.29 5.12
CA ARG A 98 20.78 -5.84 4.85
C ARG A 98 21.14 -5.52 3.40
N ALA A 99 22.11 -6.24 2.80
CA ALA A 99 22.52 -6.04 1.42
C ALA A 99 21.41 -6.34 0.40
N ALA A 100 20.42 -7.15 0.76
CA ALA A 100 19.30 -7.49 -0.10
C ALA A 100 18.18 -6.43 -0.11
N LEU A 101 18.01 -5.66 0.97
CA LEU A 101 16.87 -4.74 1.15
C LEU A 101 16.75 -3.61 0.10
N PRO A 102 17.86 -3.01 -0.39
CA PRO A 102 17.76 -1.95 -1.41
C PRO A 102 17.01 -2.37 -2.67
N ALA A 103 16.98 -3.67 -2.97
CA ALA A 103 16.24 -4.18 -4.13
C ALA A 103 14.72 -4.04 -4.02
N LEU A 104 14.18 -3.82 -2.82
CA LEU A 104 12.75 -3.65 -2.56
C LEU A 104 12.29 -2.20 -2.71
N ILE A 105 13.22 -1.24 -2.61
CA ILE A 105 12.89 0.19 -2.64
C ILE A 105 12.46 0.61 -4.04
N GLY A 106 11.43 1.47 -4.09
CA GLY A 106 10.86 1.94 -5.33
C GLY A 106 9.55 1.26 -5.68
N GLU A 107 9.11 1.46 -6.91
CA GLU A 107 7.90 0.88 -7.46
C GLU A 107 8.21 -0.41 -8.21
N HIS A 108 7.58 -1.49 -7.81
CA HIS A 108 7.80 -2.82 -8.38
C HIS A 108 6.50 -3.61 -8.46
N ASP A 109 6.45 -4.55 -9.38
CA ASP A 109 5.41 -5.59 -9.41
C ASP A 109 5.76 -6.71 -8.41
N PHE A 110 5.02 -6.75 -7.31
CA PHE A 110 5.20 -7.71 -6.23
C PHE A 110 4.38 -9.00 -6.41
N ALA A 111 4.02 -9.37 -7.63
CA ALA A 111 3.24 -10.60 -7.89
C ALA A 111 3.88 -11.85 -7.26
N ALA A 112 5.21 -11.99 -7.29
CA ALA A 112 5.94 -13.08 -6.63
C ALA A 112 5.73 -13.13 -5.10
N PHE A 113 5.41 -12.00 -4.49
CA PHE A 113 5.21 -11.86 -3.05
C PHE A 113 3.74 -11.79 -2.65
N CYS A 114 2.85 -12.15 -3.56
CA CYS A 114 1.41 -12.22 -3.34
C CYS A 114 0.99 -13.68 -3.15
N ALA A 115 0.28 -13.98 -2.09
CA ALA A 115 -0.31 -15.31 -1.90
C ALA A 115 -1.56 -15.47 -2.78
N SER A 116 -1.87 -16.72 -3.14
CA SER A 116 -3.11 -17.07 -3.83
C SER A 116 -4.34 -16.65 -3.02
N GLY A 117 -5.41 -16.28 -3.69
CA GLY A 117 -6.64 -15.78 -3.05
C GLY A 117 -6.60 -14.28 -2.71
N SER A 118 -5.63 -13.53 -3.24
CA SER A 118 -5.64 -12.08 -3.14
C SER A 118 -6.78 -11.46 -3.94
N ALA A 119 -7.51 -10.53 -3.32
CA ALA A 119 -8.55 -9.73 -3.99
C ALA A 119 -7.98 -8.42 -4.60
N ALA A 120 -6.65 -8.28 -4.67
CA ALA A 120 -6.04 -7.07 -5.21
C ALA A 120 -6.14 -7.03 -6.73
N ALA A 121 -6.66 -5.93 -7.29
CA ALA A 121 -6.80 -5.73 -8.73
C ALA A 121 -5.44 -5.69 -9.45
N HIS A 122 -4.39 -5.21 -8.78
CA HIS A 122 -3.03 -5.15 -9.33
C HIS A 122 -1.98 -5.42 -8.25
N THR A 123 -0.80 -5.86 -8.68
CA THR A 123 0.29 -6.29 -7.80
C THR A 123 1.43 -5.29 -7.67
N VAL A 124 1.33 -4.15 -8.34
CA VAL A 124 2.32 -3.07 -8.26
C VAL A 124 2.17 -2.34 -6.92
N ARG A 125 3.28 -2.14 -6.22
CA ARG A 125 3.36 -1.38 -4.97
C ARG A 125 4.64 -0.55 -4.95
N ARG A 126 4.60 0.56 -4.22
CA ARG A 126 5.77 1.39 -3.96
C ARG A 126 6.23 1.18 -2.53
N ILE A 127 7.50 0.80 -2.37
CA ILE A 127 8.17 0.69 -1.07
C ILE A 127 9.04 1.92 -0.89
N TYR A 128 8.79 2.66 0.18
CA TYR A 128 9.52 3.89 0.53
C TYR A 128 10.76 3.61 1.37
N ARG A 129 10.64 2.61 2.27
CA ARG A 129 11.71 2.26 3.21
C ARG A 129 11.69 0.77 3.53
N ALA A 130 12.86 0.17 3.64
CA ALA A 130 13.05 -1.19 4.15
C ALA A 130 14.35 -1.23 4.97
N GLU A 131 14.23 -1.58 6.24
CA GLU A 131 15.32 -1.52 7.21
C GLU A 131 15.40 -2.81 8.02
N LEU A 132 16.62 -3.21 8.42
CA LEU A 132 16.87 -4.30 9.33
C LEU A 132 17.73 -3.81 10.50
N THR A 133 17.16 -3.84 11.69
CA THR A 133 17.83 -3.57 12.95
C THR A 133 17.99 -4.86 13.74
N ALA A 134 19.03 -4.95 14.52
CA ALA A 134 19.21 -6.02 15.48
C ALA A 134 19.60 -5.36 16.80
N GLU A 135 18.98 -5.78 17.88
CA GLU A 135 19.42 -5.39 19.20
C GLU A 135 20.74 -6.10 19.48
N CYS A 136 21.81 -5.32 19.41
CA CYS A 136 23.20 -5.81 19.48
C CYS A 136 23.70 -5.92 20.95
N GLU A 137 22.78 -6.03 21.89
CA GLU A 137 23.19 -6.28 23.26
C GLU A 137 23.65 -7.72 23.39
N THR A 138 24.92 -7.90 23.73
CA THR A 138 25.53 -9.21 23.98
C THR A 138 24.96 -9.89 25.22
N ALA A 139 24.23 -9.15 26.05
CA ALA A 139 23.51 -9.64 27.21
C ALA A 139 22.24 -8.83 27.45
N GLY A 140 21.12 -9.50 27.69
CA GLY A 140 19.81 -8.87 27.96
C GLY A 140 18.66 -9.72 27.47
N ALA A 141 17.46 -9.41 27.95
CA ALA A 141 16.23 -10.17 27.64
C ALA A 141 15.88 -10.19 26.14
N TYR A 142 16.40 -9.24 25.36
CA TYR A 142 16.14 -9.08 23.94
C TYR A 142 17.38 -9.26 23.06
N ALA A 143 18.52 -9.66 23.61
CA ALA A 143 19.70 -9.99 22.84
C ALA A 143 19.37 -11.11 21.83
N GLY A 144 19.48 -10.80 20.54
CA GLY A 144 19.06 -11.69 19.44
C GLY A 144 17.71 -11.34 18.80
N LEU A 145 17.04 -10.28 19.24
CA LEU A 145 15.86 -9.76 18.54
C LEU A 145 16.29 -8.99 17.27
N ILE A 146 15.81 -9.43 16.13
CA ILE A 146 16.00 -8.80 14.83
C ILE A 146 14.66 -8.25 14.40
N THR A 147 14.63 -7.00 13.93
CA THR A 147 13.43 -6.33 13.45
C THR A 147 13.61 -5.90 12.00
N PHE A 148 12.78 -6.45 11.13
CA PHE A 148 12.61 -5.99 9.75
C PHE A 148 11.45 -5.04 9.67
N ARG A 149 11.70 -3.79 9.30
CA ARG A 149 10.67 -2.76 9.13
C ARG A 149 10.55 -2.38 7.67
N ILE A 150 9.31 -2.27 7.18
CA ILE A 150 9.03 -1.92 5.79
C ILE A 150 7.86 -0.93 5.73
N THR A 151 8.04 0.15 4.96
CA THR A 151 7.03 1.19 4.73
C THR A 151 6.73 1.28 3.25
N GLY A 152 5.45 1.32 2.89
CA GLY A 152 5.03 1.42 1.49
C GLY A 152 3.62 1.96 1.33
N SER A 153 3.21 2.22 0.09
CA SER A 153 1.87 2.71 -0.28
C SER A 153 0.76 1.72 0.05
N GLY A 154 1.09 0.45 0.17
CA GLY A 154 0.18 -0.65 0.51
C GLY A 154 0.87 -1.98 0.32
N PHE A 155 0.23 -3.04 0.79
CA PHE A 155 0.79 -4.39 0.74
C PHE A 155 -0.25 -5.39 0.25
N LEU A 156 0.21 -6.40 -0.51
CA LEU A 156 -0.60 -7.50 -1.00
C LEU A 156 -0.84 -8.54 0.10
N TYR A 157 -1.75 -9.45 -0.17
CA TYR A 157 -2.04 -10.56 0.74
C TYR A 157 -0.78 -11.38 1.05
N HIS A 158 -0.45 -11.52 2.32
CA HIS A 158 0.75 -12.15 2.86
C HIS A 158 2.10 -11.53 2.43
N MET A 159 2.13 -10.40 1.72
CA MET A 159 3.34 -9.84 1.12
C MET A 159 4.48 -9.69 2.13
N VAL A 160 4.27 -9.01 3.25
CA VAL A 160 5.33 -8.76 4.24
C VAL A 160 5.84 -10.06 4.85
N ARG A 161 4.98 -11.04 5.06
CA ARG A 161 5.37 -12.37 5.59
C ARG A 161 6.21 -13.16 4.58
N ILE A 162 5.90 -13.04 3.27
CA ILE A 162 6.70 -13.68 2.20
C ILE A 162 8.04 -12.97 2.07
N LEU A 163 8.08 -11.64 2.16
CA LEU A 163 9.33 -10.86 2.20
C LEU A 163 10.20 -11.29 3.39
N ALA A 164 9.61 -11.40 4.59
CA ALA A 164 10.31 -11.86 5.80
C ALA A 164 10.82 -13.31 5.65
N GLY A 165 10.01 -14.21 5.09
CA GLY A 165 10.45 -15.59 4.82
C GLY A 165 11.59 -15.68 3.82
N THR A 166 11.56 -14.83 2.78
CA THR A 166 12.68 -14.73 1.81
C THR A 166 13.93 -14.18 2.49
N LEU A 167 13.77 -13.18 3.35
CA LEU A 167 14.86 -12.56 4.09
C LEU A 167 15.52 -13.57 5.07
N LEU A 168 14.72 -14.43 5.72
CA LEU A 168 15.21 -15.53 6.56
C LEU A 168 16.01 -16.56 5.75
N GLU A 169 15.60 -16.88 4.53
CA GLU A 169 16.37 -17.77 3.65
C GLU A 169 17.69 -17.13 3.19
N ILE A 170 17.72 -15.82 2.96
CA ILE A 170 18.95 -15.08 2.68
C ILE A 170 19.89 -15.13 3.90
N GLY A 171 19.37 -14.82 5.08
CA GLY A 171 20.13 -14.82 6.32
C GLY A 171 20.72 -16.18 6.67
N SER A 172 19.99 -17.26 6.42
CA SER A 172 20.44 -18.64 6.65
C SER A 172 21.33 -19.21 5.53
N GLY A 173 21.60 -18.44 4.46
CA GLY A 173 22.44 -18.88 3.34
C GLY A 173 21.75 -19.81 2.34
N LYS A 174 20.43 -20.03 2.45
CA LYS A 174 19.65 -20.82 1.48
C LYS A 174 19.40 -20.07 0.16
N LYS A 175 19.42 -18.74 0.22
CA LYS A 175 19.33 -17.84 -0.93
C LYS A 175 20.44 -16.78 -0.84
N ASP A 176 20.84 -16.25 -1.97
CA ASP A 176 21.77 -15.13 -2.03
C ASP A 176 21.06 -13.76 -1.86
N ALA A 177 21.84 -12.69 -1.72
CA ALA A 177 21.32 -11.33 -1.60
C ALA A 177 20.59 -10.83 -2.87
N ALA A 178 20.74 -11.51 -4.01
CA ALA A 178 20.03 -11.17 -5.25
C ALA A 178 18.64 -11.79 -5.33
N ALA A 179 18.22 -12.59 -4.35
CA ALA A 179 16.94 -13.30 -4.35
C ALA A 179 15.73 -12.37 -4.54
N PHE A 180 15.71 -11.18 -3.91
CA PHE A 180 14.64 -10.21 -4.13
C PHE A 180 14.59 -9.72 -5.57
N ARG A 181 15.73 -9.34 -6.15
CA ARG A 181 15.81 -8.92 -7.56
C ARG A 181 15.36 -10.02 -8.52
N LYS A 182 15.76 -11.26 -8.24
CA LYS A 182 15.33 -12.41 -9.04
C LYS A 182 13.82 -12.59 -8.99
N ALA A 183 13.24 -12.59 -7.78
CA ALA A 183 11.80 -12.77 -7.58
C ALA A 183 10.96 -11.64 -8.20
N LEU A 184 11.40 -10.38 -8.07
CA LEU A 184 10.76 -9.23 -8.70
C LEU A 184 10.76 -9.31 -10.23
N ARG A 185 11.87 -9.78 -10.84
CA ARG A 185 11.96 -9.95 -12.29
C ARG A 185 11.12 -11.12 -12.81
N SER A 186 11.17 -12.26 -12.12
CA SER A 186 10.46 -13.48 -12.56
C SER A 186 8.98 -13.42 -12.29
N ARG A 187 8.54 -12.60 -11.31
CA ARG A 187 7.16 -12.55 -10.81
C ARG A 187 6.63 -13.90 -10.32
N ALA A 188 7.51 -14.87 -10.13
CA ALA A 188 7.16 -16.24 -9.81
C ALA A 188 7.28 -16.52 -8.30
N ARG A 189 6.19 -16.97 -7.68
CA ARG A 189 6.13 -17.29 -6.23
C ARG A 189 7.22 -18.30 -5.80
N ARG A 190 7.60 -19.24 -6.67
CA ARG A 190 8.65 -20.24 -6.40
C ARG A 190 10.03 -19.64 -6.15
N ASP A 191 10.30 -18.42 -6.60
CA ASP A 191 11.59 -17.75 -6.41
C ASP A 191 11.69 -17.04 -5.06
N THR A 192 10.59 -16.93 -4.32
CA THR A 192 10.53 -16.34 -2.99
C THR A 192 10.69 -17.40 -1.88
N GLY A 193 10.79 -16.97 -0.64
CA GLY A 193 10.76 -17.83 0.54
C GLY A 193 9.34 -18.23 0.98
N PRO A 194 9.21 -19.01 2.05
CA PRO A 194 7.90 -19.40 2.61
C PRO A 194 7.17 -18.18 3.20
N VAL A 195 5.88 -18.36 3.50
CA VAL A 195 5.12 -17.40 4.32
C VAL A 195 5.61 -17.52 5.76
N ALA A 196 6.27 -16.50 6.27
CA ALA A 196 6.78 -16.50 7.64
C ALA A 196 5.63 -16.46 8.67
N PRO A 197 5.84 -16.95 9.91
CA PRO A 197 4.82 -17.02 10.96
C PRO A 197 4.11 -15.68 11.21
N ALA A 198 2.80 -15.73 11.46
CA ALA A 198 1.98 -14.53 11.68
C ALA A 198 2.40 -13.77 12.95
N ALA A 199 2.77 -14.48 14.01
CA ALA A 199 3.14 -13.90 15.30
C ALA A 199 4.28 -12.88 15.23
N GLY A 200 5.17 -12.98 14.21
CA GLY A 200 6.22 -11.99 14.02
C GLY A 200 5.76 -10.68 13.38
N LEU A 201 4.58 -10.64 12.76
CA LEU A 201 4.12 -9.49 11.99
C LEU A 201 3.28 -8.54 12.84
N ILE A 202 3.60 -7.26 12.74
CA ILE A 202 2.90 -6.17 13.43
C ILE A 202 2.62 -5.06 12.41
N LEU A 203 1.36 -4.68 12.23
CA LEU A 203 1.00 -3.42 11.59
C LEU A 203 1.33 -2.30 12.59
N ARG A 204 2.44 -1.61 12.35
CA ARG A 204 2.93 -0.61 13.29
C ARG A 204 2.15 0.69 13.21
N GLU A 205 1.89 1.17 11.99
CA GLU A 205 1.33 2.48 11.76
C GLU A 205 0.67 2.56 10.38
N ILE A 206 -0.40 3.33 10.32
CA ILE A 206 -0.97 3.85 9.07
C ILE A 206 -0.92 5.36 9.19
N ARG A 207 -0.02 5.99 8.41
CA ARG A 207 0.13 7.43 8.39
C ARG A 207 -0.64 7.99 7.21
N TYR A 208 -1.74 8.68 7.49
CA TYR A 208 -2.48 9.43 6.48
C TYR A 208 -1.71 10.70 6.16
N LEU A 209 -1.45 10.91 4.89
CA LEU A 209 -0.72 12.06 4.40
C LEU A 209 -1.72 13.11 3.94
N PRO A 210 -1.44 14.40 4.19
CA PRO A 210 -2.21 15.44 3.53
C PRO A 210 -2.10 15.19 2.03
N VAL A 211 -3.25 15.14 1.39
CA VAL A 211 -3.25 15.09 -0.07
C VAL A 211 -2.75 16.47 -0.53
N PRO A 212 -1.74 16.59 -1.38
CA PRO A 212 -1.30 17.89 -1.88
C PRO A 212 -2.47 18.56 -2.61
N ASP A 213 -2.64 19.89 -2.51
CA ASP A 213 -3.72 20.63 -3.18
C ASP A 213 -3.69 20.45 -4.70
N ARG A 214 -2.53 20.10 -5.23
CA ARG A 214 -2.32 19.69 -6.62
C ARG A 214 -1.24 18.62 -6.69
N TYR A 215 -1.51 17.54 -7.38
CA TYR A 215 -0.47 16.62 -7.80
C TYR A 215 0.02 17.04 -9.18
N VAL A 216 1.24 17.56 -9.23
CA VAL A 216 1.89 17.92 -10.49
C VAL A 216 3.01 16.95 -10.72
N ALA A 217 2.93 16.17 -11.79
CA ALA A 217 4.08 15.45 -12.31
C ALA A 217 4.57 16.17 -13.56
N ASP A 218 5.81 16.57 -13.52
CA ASP A 218 6.44 17.35 -14.54
C ASP A 218 7.76 16.67 -14.93
N ASN A 219 7.95 16.45 -16.21
CA ASN A 219 9.22 16.09 -16.78
C ASN A 219 9.45 16.90 -18.08
N GLU A 220 10.60 16.76 -18.71
CA GLU A 220 10.94 17.53 -19.92
C GLU A 220 9.96 17.34 -21.09
N ASP A 221 9.21 16.22 -21.09
CA ASP A 221 8.39 15.80 -22.22
C ASP A 221 6.87 15.94 -21.97
N TRP A 222 6.42 15.99 -20.71
CA TRP A 222 4.99 16.11 -20.39
C TRP A 222 4.75 16.64 -18.96
N ARG A 223 3.58 17.25 -18.79
CA ARG A 223 3.10 17.77 -17.52
C ARG A 223 1.64 17.39 -17.34
N TYR A 224 1.25 16.93 -16.15
CA TYR A 224 -0.15 16.72 -15.79
C TYR A 224 -0.44 17.21 -14.37
N GLU A 225 -1.66 17.67 -14.17
CA GLU A 225 -2.18 18.07 -12.87
C GLU A 225 -3.39 17.22 -12.50
N LEU A 226 -3.40 16.70 -11.27
CA LEU A 226 -4.54 16.03 -10.68
C LEU A 226 -5.27 17.00 -9.74
N SER A 227 -6.53 17.30 -10.02
CA SER A 227 -7.37 18.10 -9.13
C SER A 227 -7.92 17.24 -8.01
N GLN A 228 -7.80 17.71 -6.77
CA GLN A 228 -8.25 17.00 -5.59
C GLN A 228 -9.74 17.10 -5.30
N GLU A 229 -10.38 18.19 -5.68
CA GLU A 229 -11.82 18.35 -5.48
C GLU A 229 -12.59 17.21 -6.14
N ASP A 230 -12.08 16.73 -7.28
CA ASP A 230 -12.68 15.62 -8.00
C ASP A 230 -12.45 14.26 -7.31
N LEU A 231 -11.30 14.06 -6.65
CA LEU A 231 -10.99 12.86 -5.87
C LEU A 231 -11.81 12.74 -4.59
N ALA A 232 -12.03 13.86 -3.90
CA ALA A 232 -12.71 13.87 -2.61
C ALA A 232 -14.23 13.71 -2.71
N SER A 233 -14.85 14.28 -3.75
CA SER A 233 -16.31 14.37 -3.86
C SER A 233 -16.96 13.20 -4.60
N THR A 234 -16.31 12.67 -5.63
CA THR A 234 -16.94 11.70 -6.55
C THR A 234 -16.14 10.40 -6.74
N GLY A 235 -14.89 10.36 -6.29
CA GLY A 235 -13.94 9.29 -6.62
C GLY A 235 -13.48 9.34 -8.08
N VAL A 236 -13.65 10.48 -8.72
CA VAL A 236 -13.22 10.79 -10.09
C VAL A 236 -12.01 11.71 -10.01
N SER A 237 -10.93 11.34 -10.67
CA SER A 237 -9.76 12.21 -10.83
C SER A 237 -9.84 12.94 -12.17
N ARG A 238 -9.85 14.27 -12.11
CA ARG A 238 -9.72 15.08 -13.33
C ARG A 238 -8.24 15.29 -13.63
N LEU A 239 -7.83 14.90 -14.82
CA LEU A 239 -6.47 15.04 -15.29
C LEU A 239 -6.42 15.96 -16.50
N THR A 240 -5.58 16.97 -16.44
CA THR A 240 -5.28 17.83 -17.59
C THR A 240 -3.88 17.52 -18.07
N VAL A 241 -3.75 17.05 -19.31
CA VAL A 241 -2.45 16.86 -19.96
C VAL A 241 -2.14 18.11 -20.75
N GLU A 242 -1.15 18.89 -20.31
CA GLU A 242 -0.78 20.14 -20.98
C GLU A 242 0.25 19.92 -22.10
N HIS A 243 1.12 18.93 -21.91
CA HIS A 243 2.16 18.61 -22.89
C HIS A 243 2.51 17.13 -22.81
N CYS A 244 2.47 16.43 -23.95
CA CYS A 244 2.89 15.03 -24.05
C CYS A 244 3.31 14.72 -25.49
N ARG A 245 4.49 14.14 -25.67
CA ARG A 245 4.89 13.62 -26.98
C ARG A 245 4.08 12.38 -27.32
N PRO A 246 3.71 12.18 -28.60
CA PRO A 246 2.92 11.01 -29.00
C PRO A 246 3.53 9.66 -28.59
N ASP A 247 4.85 9.56 -28.60
CA ASP A 247 5.57 8.32 -28.25
C ASP A 247 5.52 8.01 -26.75
N ASP A 248 5.32 9.02 -25.90
CA ASP A 248 5.27 8.87 -24.44
C ASP A 248 3.85 8.67 -23.89
N TYR A 249 2.84 8.86 -24.75
CA TYR A 249 1.42 8.82 -24.34
C TYR A 249 1.01 7.48 -23.76
N ALA A 250 1.52 6.37 -24.29
CA ALA A 250 1.26 5.03 -23.75
C ALA A 250 1.84 4.85 -22.34
N GLY A 251 3.04 5.36 -22.12
CA GLY A 251 3.68 5.36 -20.80
C GLY A 251 2.93 6.22 -19.79
N LEU A 252 2.46 7.40 -20.22
CA LEU A 252 1.63 8.30 -19.44
C LEU A 252 0.32 7.61 -19.04
N MET A 253 -0.42 7.04 -19.99
CA MET A 253 -1.69 6.36 -19.72
C MET A 253 -1.54 5.20 -18.75
N THR A 254 -0.51 4.38 -18.91
CA THR A 254 -0.21 3.28 -17.97
C THR A 254 0.04 3.82 -16.58
N ARG A 255 0.79 4.91 -16.45
CA ARG A 255 1.11 5.54 -15.18
C ARG A 255 -0.13 6.14 -14.52
N LEU A 256 -0.99 6.79 -15.27
CA LEU A 256 -2.25 7.36 -14.81
C LEU A 256 -3.22 6.30 -14.30
N LEU A 257 -3.35 5.20 -15.02
CA LEU A 257 -4.15 4.05 -14.56
C LEU A 257 -3.61 3.52 -13.23
N HIS A 258 -2.29 3.38 -13.09
CA HIS A 258 -1.67 2.95 -11.85
C HIS A 258 -1.92 3.92 -10.70
N GLU A 259 -1.81 5.23 -10.95
CA GLU A 259 -2.03 6.25 -9.93
C GLU A 259 -3.51 6.32 -9.52
N SER A 260 -4.43 6.26 -10.48
CA SER A 260 -5.87 6.23 -10.18
C SER A 260 -6.29 5.01 -9.34
N HIS A 261 -5.76 3.84 -9.65
CA HIS A 261 -5.99 2.64 -8.84
C HIS A 261 -5.41 2.76 -7.44
N ARG A 262 -4.22 3.37 -7.31
CA ARG A 262 -3.59 3.63 -6.02
C ARG A 262 -4.42 4.55 -5.15
N ASP A 263 -4.95 5.63 -5.73
CA ASP A 263 -5.70 6.66 -5.01
C ASP A 263 -7.19 6.27 -4.84
N GLY A 264 -7.59 5.12 -5.37
CA GLY A 264 -8.96 4.60 -5.25
C GLY A 264 -9.98 5.37 -6.09
N ALA A 265 -9.53 6.11 -7.08
CA ALA A 265 -10.39 6.78 -8.04
C ALA A 265 -11.23 5.77 -8.81
N ARG A 266 -12.50 6.07 -9.04
CA ARG A 266 -13.39 5.22 -9.83
C ARG A 266 -13.18 5.41 -11.33
N CYS A 267 -12.83 6.62 -11.75
CA CYS A 267 -12.46 6.92 -13.13
C CYS A 267 -11.46 8.07 -13.18
N ILE A 268 -10.77 8.18 -14.28
CA ILE A 268 -9.92 9.31 -14.63
C ILE A 268 -10.57 10.02 -15.80
N LEU A 269 -10.84 11.33 -15.65
CA LEU A 269 -11.27 12.18 -16.74
C LEU A 269 -10.03 12.80 -17.35
N LEU A 270 -9.80 12.52 -18.62
CA LEU A 270 -8.68 13.05 -19.38
C LEU A 270 -9.20 14.13 -20.32
N ARG A 271 -8.76 15.35 -20.11
CA ARG A 271 -9.03 16.46 -21.02
C ARG A 271 -7.87 16.57 -21.99
N ASP A 272 -8.07 16.17 -23.23
CA ASP A 272 -7.09 16.39 -24.31
C ASP A 272 -7.55 17.52 -25.21
N ARG A 273 -6.70 18.54 -25.36
CA ARG A 273 -7.05 19.76 -26.09
C ARG A 273 -6.79 19.68 -27.59
N GLU A 274 -6.01 18.74 -28.07
CA GLU A 274 -5.38 18.97 -29.36
C GLU A 274 -5.44 17.85 -30.40
N ASP A 275 -5.88 16.59 -30.12
CA ASP A 275 -5.73 15.57 -31.17
C ASP A 275 -6.68 14.36 -31.09
N SER A 276 -7.43 14.11 -32.14
CA SER A 276 -8.27 12.93 -32.32
C SER A 276 -7.49 11.61 -32.33
N ALA A 277 -6.21 11.63 -32.67
CA ALA A 277 -5.35 10.44 -32.62
C ALA A 277 -5.02 10.02 -31.18
N ARG A 278 -4.89 10.99 -30.26
CA ARG A 278 -4.68 10.73 -28.82
C ARG A 278 -5.94 10.15 -28.17
N LEU A 279 -7.13 10.62 -28.57
CA LEU A 279 -8.42 10.05 -28.20
C LEU A 279 -8.51 8.57 -28.55
N ALA A 280 -8.15 8.19 -29.78
CA ALA A 280 -8.14 6.80 -30.22
C ALA A 280 -7.13 5.94 -29.45
N LEU A 281 -5.99 6.52 -29.05
CA LEU A 281 -5.00 5.83 -28.22
C LEU A 281 -5.51 5.65 -26.79
N GLY A 282 -6.14 6.67 -26.22
CA GLY A 282 -6.77 6.61 -24.89
C GLY A 282 -7.83 5.50 -24.82
N GLN A 283 -8.70 5.39 -25.81
CA GLN A 283 -9.71 4.32 -25.90
C GLN A 283 -9.08 2.92 -25.91
N ARG A 284 -7.89 2.76 -26.50
CA ARG A 284 -7.14 1.49 -26.51
C ARG A 284 -6.71 1.04 -25.11
N TYR A 285 -6.60 1.95 -24.15
CA TYR A 285 -6.25 1.68 -22.76
C TYR A 285 -7.45 1.67 -21.82
N GLY A 286 -8.68 1.60 -22.36
CA GLY A 286 -9.90 1.52 -21.55
C GLY A 286 -10.49 2.87 -21.15
N PHE A 287 -9.97 3.96 -21.69
CA PHE A 287 -10.58 5.28 -21.55
C PHE A 287 -11.71 5.42 -22.59
N TYR A 288 -12.83 5.97 -22.17
CA TYR A 288 -13.95 6.25 -23.06
C TYR A 288 -14.44 7.69 -22.88
N GLU A 289 -15.05 8.21 -23.91
CA GLU A 289 -15.57 9.56 -23.95
C GLU A 289 -16.81 9.68 -23.07
N ILE A 290 -16.75 10.55 -22.08
CA ILE A 290 -17.93 10.91 -21.28
C ILE A 290 -18.40 12.29 -21.72
N TRP A 291 -19.66 12.38 -22.11
CA TRP A 291 -20.35 13.64 -22.32
C TRP A 291 -20.91 14.10 -20.97
N GLU A 292 -20.40 15.20 -20.44
CA GLU A 292 -21.03 15.85 -19.27
C GLU A 292 -22.43 16.31 -19.62
N ASN A 293 -23.43 15.64 -19.06
CA ASN A 293 -24.83 15.97 -19.26
C ASN A 293 -25.35 17.06 -18.29
N THR A 294 -24.48 17.71 -17.54
CA THR A 294 -24.86 18.54 -16.39
C THR A 294 -24.85 20.04 -16.63
N ASN A 295 -24.34 20.53 -17.77
CA ASN A 295 -24.41 21.95 -18.10
C ASN A 295 -24.67 22.19 -19.60
N PRO A 296 -25.88 22.68 -19.98
CA PRO A 296 -26.20 22.94 -21.39
C PRO A 296 -25.38 24.03 -22.04
N GLU A 297 -24.69 24.89 -21.28
CA GLU A 297 -23.83 25.95 -21.80
C GLU A 297 -22.40 25.47 -22.08
N SER A 298 -21.96 24.35 -21.55
CA SER A 298 -20.62 23.78 -21.78
C SER A 298 -20.53 22.85 -23.00
N ARG A 299 -21.61 22.71 -23.77
CA ARG A 299 -21.71 21.78 -24.91
C ARG A 299 -20.70 21.97 -26.03
N ASN A 300 -19.93 23.04 -26.03
CA ASN A 300 -18.97 23.37 -27.09
C ASN A 300 -17.50 23.18 -26.71
N ASP A 301 -17.20 22.79 -25.48
CA ASP A 301 -15.84 22.71 -25.03
C ASP A 301 -15.45 21.27 -24.66
N PHE A 302 -14.86 20.56 -25.63
CA PHE A 302 -13.96 19.44 -25.51
C PHE A 302 -14.48 18.07 -25.08
N PRO A 303 -14.15 17.01 -25.84
CA PRO A 303 -14.35 15.63 -25.43
C PRO A 303 -13.46 15.30 -24.22
N TYR A 304 -14.05 14.63 -23.24
CA TYR A 304 -13.33 14.04 -22.13
C TYR A 304 -13.19 12.53 -22.36
N LEU A 305 -12.00 12.00 -22.14
CA LEU A 305 -11.78 10.57 -22.04
C LEU A 305 -11.84 10.14 -20.58
N ALA A 306 -12.64 9.16 -20.29
CA ALA A 306 -12.71 8.57 -18.96
C ALA A 306 -12.29 7.10 -19.02
N ALA A 307 -11.52 6.68 -18.03
CA ALA A 307 -11.28 5.26 -17.77
C ALA A 307 -11.98 4.89 -16.46
N GLU A 308 -12.86 3.91 -16.50
CA GLU A 308 -13.27 3.26 -15.26
C GLU A 308 -12.08 2.44 -14.76
N ALA A 309 -11.64 2.76 -13.56
CA ALA A 309 -10.79 1.86 -12.81
C ALA A 309 -11.62 0.59 -12.58
N GLU A 310 -11.37 -0.46 -13.37
CA GLU A 310 -12.10 -1.71 -13.30
C GLU A 310 -12.31 -2.11 -11.84
N SER A 311 -13.53 -1.97 -11.35
CA SER A 311 -13.97 -2.72 -10.21
C SER A 311 -14.08 -4.15 -10.73
N SER A 312 -13.09 -4.99 -10.51
CA SER A 312 -13.24 -6.42 -10.67
C SER A 312 -14.36 -6.89 -9.74
N ALA A 313 -15.62 -6.80 -10.23
CA ALA A 313 -16.69 -7.64 -9.82
C ALA A 313 -16.52 -8.93 -10.62
N THR A 314 -15.98 -9.93 -9.96
CA THR A 314 -16.38 -11.35 -10.03
C THR A 314 -15.49 -12.11 -9.10
#